data_759e475f16f772fb4036656fa25a61c3
#
_entry.id   759e475f16f772fb4036656fa25a61c3
#
_cell.length_a   1.000
_cell.length_b   1.000
_cell.length_c   1.000
_cell.angle_alpha   90.00
_cell.angle_beta   90.00
_cell.angle_gamma   90.00
#
_symmetry.space_group_name_H-M   'P 1'
#
loop_
_entity.id
_entity.type
_entity.pdbx_description
1 polymer ?
#
loop_
_entity_poly.entity_id
_entity_poly.type
_entity_poly.pdbx_seq_one_letter_code
_entity_poly.pdbx_strand_id
1 'polypeptide(L)'
;FSKDIIIEAVKHSGTHGAGYAYWCVLIGVFVTALYSFRLVFMTFHGRERMDEHTREHLHESPWVVTLPLVALAIPSIGIGWLTVGPVVFGDFFAGAIAQAPDGPLAILGAEFHGPAAFVLHAAGSPALYLALGGIVTAWYLYLKRPELPERIATRFARLHRLLVNKYYFDWFNENVVAAGVRGFGTGLWKRGDEAVIDGFLVNGTARAIGALAAAVRHLQ
;
A
#
# COMPACT_ATOMS: atom_id res chain seq x y z
N PHE A 1 4.43 16.59 8.30
CA PHE A 1 3.63 17.69 7.71
C PHE A 1 2.39 17.18 6.97
N SER A 2 2.50 16.34 5.91
CA SER A 2 1.34 15.99 5.08
C SER A 2 0.22 15.27 5.83
N LYS A 3 0.54 14.30 6.68
CA LYS A 3 -0.47 13.57 7.45
C LYS A 3 -1.16 14.45 8.50
N ASP A 4 -0.41 15.30 9.17
CA ASP A 4 -0.98 16.24 10.14
C ASP A 4 -1.94 17.22 9.48
N ILE A 5 -1.56 17.77 8.32
CA ILE A 5 -2.41 18.69 7.56
C ILE A 5 -3.69 17.99 7.11
N ILE A 6 -3.63 16.73 6.68
CA ILE A 6 -4.83 15.95 6.32
C ILE A 6 -5.74 15.76 7.53
N ILE A 7 -5.20 15.41 8.70
CA ILE A 7 -5.97 15.19 9.92
C ILE A 7 -6.66 16.50 10.34
N GLU A 8 -5.92 17.61 10.36
CA GLU A 8 -6.48 18.91 10.72
C GLU A 8 -7.48 19.42 9.66
N ALA A 9 -7.21 19.21 8.36
CA ALA A 9 -8.15 19.57 7.31
C ALA A 9 -9.48 18.80 7.42
N VAL A 10 -9.44 17.52 7.74
CA VAL A 10 -10.66 16.71 7.96
C VAL A 10 -11.42 17.21 9.20
N LYS A 11 -10.73 17.61 10.26
CA LYS A 11 -11.32 18.16 11.47
C LYS A 11 -12.09 19.46 11.20
N HIS A 12 -11.54 20.32 10.35
CA HIS A 12 -12.15 21.59 9.96
C HIS A 12 -13.13 21.48 8.78
N SER A 13 -13.33 20.28 8.23
CA SER A 13 -14.24 20.05 7.12
C SER A 13 -15.70 20.08 7.58
N GLY A 14 -16.54 20.87 6.90
CA GLY A 14 -17.99 20.87 7.06
C GLY A 14 -18.72 19.75 6.30
N THR A 15 -17.99 18.85 5.62
CA THR A 15 -18.56 17.79 4.79
C THR A 15 -19.25 16.74 5.65
N HIS A 16 -20.38 16.23 5.16
CA HIS A 16 -21.09 15.14 5.85
C HIS A 16 -20.18 13.92 6.02
N GLY A 17 -20.05 13.43 7.25
CA GLY A 17 -19.16 12.30 7.57
C GLY A 17 -17.72 12.70 7.98
N ALA A 18 -17.35 13.98 7.94
CA ALA A 18 -16.00 14.43 8.32
C ALA A 18 -15.61 14.00 9.75
N GLY A 19 -16.54 14.08 10.69
CA GLY A 19 -16.29 13.61 12.06
C GLY A 19 -15.94 12.12 12.15
N TYR A 20 -16.65 11.28 11.42
CA TYR A 20 -16.32 9.84 11.32
C TYR A 20 -14.93 9.63 10.70
N ALA A 21 -14.66 10.31 9.58
CA ALA A 21 -13.36 10.23 8.90
C ALA A 21 -12.23 10.69 9.82
N TYR A 22 -12.42 11.78 10.57
CA TYR A 22 -11.43 12.28 11.54
C TYR A 22 -11.06 11.21 12.58
N TRP A 23 -12.05 10.58 13.20
CA TRP A 23 -11.80 9.54 14.20
C TRP A 23 -11.13 8.30 13.60
N CYS A 24 -11.54 7.90 12.40
CA CYS A 24 -10.90 6.77 11.71
C CYS A 24 -9.41 7.05 11.41
N VAL A 25 -9.09 8.23 10.90
CA VAL A 25 -7.71 8.62 10.60
C VAL A 25 -6.89 8.75 11.88
N LEU A 26 -7.47 9.35 12.91
CA LEU A 26 -6.82 9.53 14.21
C LEU A 26 -6.48 8.19 14.89
N ILE A 27 -7.41 7.24 14.91
CA ILE A 27 -7.15 5.87 15.39
C ILE A 27 -6.10 5.20 14.50
N GLY A 28 -6.14 5.45 13.19
CA GLY A 28 -5.15 4.99 12.23
C GLY A 28 -3.72 5.42 12.57
N VAL A 29 -3.52 6.58 13.19
CA VAL A 29 -2.20 7.02 13.67
C VAL A 29 -1.63 6.06 14.72
N PHE A 30 -2.45 5.68 15.71
CA PHE A 30 -2.04 4.70 16.74
C PHE A 30 -1.68 3.36 16.11
N VAL A 31 -2.55 2.82 15.25
CA VAL A 31 -2.33 1.52 14.59
C VAL A 31 -1.08 1.56 13.71
N THR A 32 -0.86 2.66 12.97
CA THR A 32 0.32 2.85 12.12
C THR A 32 1.61 2.88 12.93
N ALA A 33 1.63 3.63 14.02
CA ALA A 33 2.77 3.66 14.92
C ALA A 33 3.05 2.26 15.52
N LEU A 34 2.01 1.56 15.94
CA LEU A 34 2.12 0.24 16.53
C LEU A 34 2.73 -0.78 15.56
N TYR A 35 2.21 -0.90 14.33
CA TYR A 35 2.77 -1.89 13.39
C TYR A 35 4.15 -1.50 12.86
N SER A 36 4.42 -0.21 12.70
CA SER A 36 5.74 0.26 12.25
C SER A 36 6.80 -0.03 13.31
N PHE A 37 6.53 0.29 14.57
CA PHE A 37 7.45 0.01 15.66
C PHE A 37 7.51 -1.47 16.06
N ARG A 38 6.45 -2.25 15.82
CA ARG A 38 6.55 -3.71 15.85
C ARG A 38 7.63 -4.20 14.89
N LEU A 39 7.63 -3.71 13.64
CA LEU A 39 8.65 -4.06 12.67
C LEU A 39 10.06 -3.69 13.17
N VAL A 40 10.25 -2.44 13.64
CA VAL A 40 11.53 -1.97 14.17
C VAL A 40 12.01 -2.82 15.35
N PHE A 41 11.15 -3.05 16.34
CA PHE A 41 11.54 -3.79 17.55
C PHE A 41 11.79 -5.28 17.27
N MET A 42 11.06 -5.89 16.35
CA MET A 42 11.27 -7.29 15.98
C MET A 42 12.47 -7.52 15.07
N THR A 43 12.86 -6.51 14.28
CA THR A 43 14.00 -6.61 13.35
C THR A 43 15.31 -6.22 14.02
N PHE A 44 15.33 -5.11 14.76
CA PHE A 44 16.56 -4.50 15.25
C PHE A 44 16.77 -4.68 16.76
N HIS A 45 15.77 -5.13 17.50
CA HIS A 45 15.82 -5.28 18.94
C HIS A 45 15.30 -6.66 19.35
N GLY A 46 15.76 -7.15 20.49
CA GLY A 46 15.33 -8.43 21.01
C GLY A 46 16.25 -9.58 20.65
N ARG A 47 15.73 -10.82 20.71
CA ARG A 47 16.53 -12.03 20.45
C ARG A 47 16.58 -12.31 18.95
N GLU A 48 17.74 -12.75 18.47
CA GLU A 48 17.92 -13.25 17.11
C GLU A 48 16.96 -14.41 16.82
N ARG A 49 16.38 -14.41 15.61
CA ARG A 49 15.38 -15.39 15.17
C ARG A 49 15.77 -16.04 13.85
N MET A 50 17.05 -15.99 13.52
CA MET A 50 17.62 -16.60 12.34
C MET A 50 18.25 -17.96 12.69
N ASP A 51 18.36 -18.83 11.71
CA ASP A 51 19.13 -20.06 11.79
C ASP A 51 20.63 -19.79 11.71
N GLU A 52 21.45 -20.74 12.14
CA GLU A 52 22.92 -20.60 12.19
C GLU A 52 23.49 -20.36 10.81
N HIS A 53 22.98 -21.02 9.78
CA HIS A 53 23.42 -20.83 8.40
C HIS A 53 23.20 -19.37 7.92
N THR A 54 22.05 -18.79 8.21
CA THR A 54 21.76 -17.37 7.87
C THR A 54 22.67 -16.43 8.66
N ARG A 55 22.96 -16.76 9.92
CA ARG A 55 23.83 -15.96 10.78
C ARG A 55 25.27 -15.88 10.27
N GLU A 56 25.83 -17.02 9.84
CA GLU A 56 27.19 -17.08 9.29
C GLU A 56 27.35 -16.28 8.00
N HIS A 57 26.28 -16.12 7.23
CA HIS A 57 26.27 -15.38 5.96
C HIS A 57 25.78 -13.94 6.10
N LEU A 58 25.40 -13.50 7.31
CA LEU A 58 24.94 -12.14 7.56
C LEU A 58 26.10 -11.17 7.49
N HIS A 59 26.02 -10.22 6.60
CA HIS A 59 26.99 -9.14 6.43
C HIS A 59 26.27 -7.83 6.11
N GLU A 60 26.93 -6.73 6.39
CA GLU A 60 26.44 -5.39 6.06
C GLU A 60 26.30 -5.20 4.56
N SER A 61 25.27 -4.45 4.17
CA SER A 61 25.03 -4.13 2.77
C SER A 61 26.18 -3.27 2.19
N PRO A 62 26.62 -3.55 0.95
CA PRO A 62 27.70 -2.79 0.33
C PRO A 62 27.29 -1.33 0.12
N TRP A 63 28.31 -0.44 0.01
CA TRP A 63 28.10 1.00 -0.14
C TRP A 63 27.22 1.38 -1.34
N VAL A 64 27.22 0.56 -2.40
CA VAL A 64 26.37 0.74 -3.59
C VAL A 64 24.87 0.72 -3.24
N VAL A 65 24.48 -0.01 -2.18
CA VAL A 65 23.12 -0.06 -1.66
C VAL A 65 22.87 1.03 -0.62
N THR A 66 23.84 1.27 0.27
CA THR A 66 23.65 2.21 1.37
C THR A 66 23.71 3.67 0.93
N LEU A 67 24.53 4.01 -0.07
CA LEU A 67 24.66 5.37 -0.58
C LEU A 67 23.33 5.96 -1.10
N PRO A 68 22.57 5.27 -1.98
CA PRO A 68 21.24 5.73 -2.39
C PRO A 68 20.26 5.90 -1.22
N LEU A 69 20.30 5.01 -0.23
CA LEU A 69 19.43 5.09 0.96
C LEU A 69 19.75 6.35 1.79
N VAL A 70 21.03 6.64 2.01
CA VAL A 70 21.45 7.86 2.71
C VAL A 70 21.09 9.10 1.89
N ALA A 71 21.32 9.10 0.58
CA ALA A 71 20.95 10.18 -0.31
C ALA A 71 19.44 10.49 -0.31
N LEU A 72 18.59 9.47 -0.13
CA LEU A 72 17.15 9.63 0.01
C LEU A 72 16.74 10.04 1.44
N ALA A 73 17.47 9.61 2.45
CA ALA A 73 17.14 9.95 3.84
C ALA A 73 17.31 11.45 4.13
N ILE A 74 18.34 12.09 3.56
CA ILE A 74 18.60 13.52 3.74
C ILE A 74 17.40 14.39 3.33
N PRO A 75 16.89 14.32 2.07
CA PRO A 75 15.71 15.08 1.68
C PRO A 75 14.45 14.63 2.43
N SER A 76 14.32 13.35 2.79
CA SER A 76 13.16 12.88 3.56
C SER A 76 13.02 13.56 4.92
N ILE A 77 14.12 13.95 5.53
CA ILE A 77 14.12 14.69 6.80
C ILE A 77 13.87 16.19 6.56
N GLY A 78 14.52 16.78 5.55
CA GLY A 78 14.60 18.24 5.40
C GLY A 78 13.60 18.87 4.45
N ILE A 79 13.10 18.13 3.42
CA ILE A 79 12.31 18.72 2.35
C ILE A 79 10.98 19.31 2.85
N GLY A 80 10.33 18.66 3.79
CA GLY A 80 9.06 19.13 4.37
C GLY A 80 9.20 20.51 5.05
N TRP A 81 10.34 20.76 5.70
CA TRP A 81 10.63 22.06 6.31
C TRP A 81 10.72 23.18 5.28
N LEU A 82 11.33 22.91 4.14
CA LEU A 82 11.53 23.89 3.07
C LEU A 82 10.27 24.10 2.24
N THR A 83 9.48 23.07 2.05
CA THR A 83 8.42 23.06 1.03
C THR A 83 7.01 23.19 1.60
N VAL A 84 6.78 22.97 2.90
CA VAL A 84 5.42 23.00 3.48
C VAL A 84 4.70 24.33 3.22
N GLY A 85 5.39 25.47 3.40
CA GLY A 85 4.84 26.79 3.12
C GLY A 85 4.45 26.96 1.64
N PRO A 86 5.43 26.94 0.72
CA PRO A 86 5.17 27.18 -0.70
C PRO A 86 4.23 26.16 -1.36
N VAL A 87 4.32 24.88 -0.98
CA VAL A 87 3.56 23.80 -1.65
C VAL A 87 2.14 23.68 -1.13
N VAL A 88 1.92 23.82 0.19
CA VAL A 88 0.61 23.59 0.79
C VAL A 88 -0.19 24.90 0.94
N PHE A 89 0.48 25.95 1.38
CA PHE A 89 -0.18 27.24 1.73
C PHE A 89 0.16 28.36 0.73
N GLY A 90 1.09 28.13 -0.20
CA GLY A 90 1.47 29.09 -1.23
C GLY A 90 0.91 28.75 -2.61
N ASP A 91 1.44 29.41 -3.62
CA ASP A 91 0.92 29.41 -4.99
C ASP A 91 1.54 28.34 -5.89
N PHE A 92 2.24 27.33 -5.33
CA PHE A 92 2.93 26.32 -6.13
C PHE A 92 1.97 25.59 -7.09
N PHE A 93 0.75 25.33 -6.67
CA PHE A 93 -0.29 24.70 -7.48
C PHE A 93 -1.34 25.70 -8.01
N ALA A 94 -1.07 26.99 -7.94
CA ALA A 94 -1.99 28.01 -8.41
C ALA A 94 -2.33 27.79 -9.90
N GLY A 95 -3.63 27.79 -10.22
CA GLY A 95 -4.14 27.52 -11.56
C GLY A 95 -4.26 26.04 -11.94
N ALA A 96 -3.59 25.11 -11.23
CA ALA A 96 -3.73 23.67 -11.44
C ALA A 96 -4.75 23.03 -10.48
N ILE A 97 -4.79 23.52 -9.22
CA ILE A 97 -5.73 23.04 -8.20
C ILE A 97 -6.52 24.25 -7.67
N ALA A 98 -7.83 24.25 -7.92
CA ALA A 98 -8.73 25.25 -7.35
C ALA A 98 -8.97 24.97 -5.87
N GLN A 99 -8.65 25.92 -5.02
CA GLN A 99 -8.95 25.86 -3.59
C GLN A 99 -10.18 26.72 -3.29
N ALA A 100 -11.07 26.18 -2.46
CA ALA A 100 -12.22 26.97 -1.98
C ALA A 100 -11.72 28.06 -1.02
N PRO A 101 -12.17 29.32 -1.18
CA PRO A 101 -11.74 30.44 -0.31
C PRO A 101 -12.01 30.19 1.18
N ASP A 102 -13.11 29.49 1.47
CA ASP A 102 -13.54 29.17 2.84
C ASP A 102 -13.25 27.71 3.21
N GLY A 103 -12.35 27.04 2.45
CA GLY A 103 -12.02 25.64 2.66
C GLY A 103 -11.10 25.39 3.87
N PRO A 104 -10.99 24.14 4.32
CA PRO A 104 -10.13 23.76 5.45
C PRO A 104 -8.68 24.22 5.28
N LEU A 105 -8.14 24.22 4.06
CA LEU A 105 -6.77 24.69 3.80
C LEU A 105 -6.62 26.20 3.97
N ALA A 106 -7.65 26.99 3.69
CA ALA A 106 -7.61 28.43 3.92
C ALA A 106 -7.57 28.73 5.42
N ILE A 107 -8.33 28.01 6.23
CA ILE A 107 -8.33 28.12 7.71
C ILE A 107 -6.93 27.77 8.23
N LEU A 108 -6.38 26.63 7.84
CA LEU A 108 -5.05 26.19 8.28
C LEU A 108 -3.93 27.11 7.77
N GLY A 109 -4.09 27.70 6.58
CA GLY A 109 -3.14 28.67 6.03
C GLY A 109 -3.10 29.96 6.84
N ALA A 110 -4.25 30.42 7.35
CA ALA A 110 -4.32 31.61 8.22
C ALA A 110 -3.62 31.39 9.58
N GLU A 111 -3.58 30.13 10.05
CA GLU A 111 -2.90 29.74 11.30
C GLU A 111 -1.44 29.34 11.07
N PHE A 112 -0.97 29.26 9.83
CA PHE A 112 0.38 28.84 9.52
C PHE A 112 1.41 29.96 9.74
N HIS A 113 2.15 29.89 10.83
CA HIS A 113 3.20 30.83 11.22
C HIS A 113 4.63 30.31 10.94
N GLY A 114 4.76 29.44 9.95
CA GLY A 114 6.02 28.84 9.53
C GLY A 114 6.25 27.41 10.06
N PRO A 115 7.27 26.71 9.51
CA PRO A 115 7.52 25.29 9.81
C PRO A 115 7.79 25.03 11.29
N ALA A 116 8.52 25.91 11.97
CA ALA A 116 8.85 25.76 13.39
C ALA A 116 7.59 25.84 14.27
N ALA A 117 6.74 26.84 14.03
CA ALA A 117 5.47 27.00 14.77
C ALA A 117 4.55 25.79 14.51
N PHE A 118 4.50 25.29 13.28
CA PHE A 118 3.72 24.10 12.92
C PHE A 118 4.18 22.85 13.69
N VAL A 119 5.48 22.60 13.79
CA VAL A 119 6.02 21.47 14.57
C VAL A 119 5.70 21.63 16.06
N LEU A 120 5.79 22.85 16.58
CA LEU A 120 5.47 23.14 17.99
C LEU A 120 3.98 22.92 18.29
N HIS A 121 3.10 23.36 17.37
CA HIS A 121 1.66 23.10 17.47
C HIS A 121 1.35 21.59 17.42
N ALA A 122 2.04 20.82 16.57
CA ALA A 122 1.89 19.38 16.50
C ALA A 122 2.24 18.67 17.82
N ALA A 123 3.10 19.26 18.67
CA ALA A 123 3.43 18.72 19.99
C ALA A 123 2.23 18.68 20.95
N GLY A 124 1.23 19.54 20.76
CA GLY A 124 -0.03 19.53 21.50
C GLY A 124 -1.15 18.68 20.87
N SER A 125 -0.91 18.08 19.69
CA SER A 125 -1.95 17.40 18.93
C SER A 125 -2.27 15.99 19.50
N PRO A 126 -3.54 15.56 19.48
CA PRO A 126 -3.93 14.19 19.84
C PRO A 126 -3.20 13.13 19.02
N ALA A 127 -2.84 13.45 17.78
CA ALA A 127 -2.14 12.54 16.87
C ALA A 127 -0.76 12.15 17.43
N LEU A 128 0.01 13.09 18.00
CA LEU A 128 1.31 12.80 18.60
C LEU A 128 1.17 11.83 19.78
N TYR A 129 0.20 12.08 20.68
CA TYR A 129 0.00 11.20 21.84
C TYR A 129 -0.45 9.80 21.45
N LEU A 130 -1.26 9.67 20.41
CA LEU A 130 -1.65 8.37 19.87
C LEU A 130 -0.47 7.66 19.19
N ALA A 131 0.38 8.38 18.48
CA ALA A 131 1.61 7.81 17.91
C ALA A 131 2.53 7.28 19.02
N LEU A 132 2.78 8.08 20.05
CA LEU A 132 3.57 7.66 21.22
C LEU A 132 2.92 6.47 21.92
N GLY A 133 1.62 6.47 22.11
CA GLY A 133 0.85 5.35 22.64
C GLY A 133 1.05 4.06 21.83
N GLY A 134 1.02 4.15 20.50
CA GLY A 134 1.32 3.04 19.59
C GLY A 134 2.74 2.51 19.75
N ILE A 135 3.73 3.40 19.85
CA ILE A 135 5.15 3.04 20.08
C ILE A 135 5.32 2.31 21.41
N VAL A 136 4.80 2.88 22.50
CA VAL A 136 4.89 2.30 23.84
C VAL A 136 4.19 0.94 23.89
N THR A 137 3.04 0.81 23.24
CA THR A 137 2.32 -0.47 23.16
C THR A 137 3.13 -1.51 22.40
N ALA A 138 3.74 -1.14 21.27
CA ALA A 138 4.62 -2.02 20.50
C ALA A 138 5.83 -2.47 21.35
N TRP A 139 6.50 -1.53 22.01
CA TRP A 139 7.60 -1.83 22.91
C TRP A 139 7.21 -2.82 24.01
N TYR A 140 6.08 -2.57 24.67
CA TYR A 140 5.59 -3.43 25.74
C TYR A 140 5.26 -4.84 25.25
N LEU A 141 4.53 -4.96 24.13
CA LEU A 141 4.08 -6.24 23.59
C LEU A 141 5.23 -7.08 22.99
N TYR A 142 6.19 -6.45 22.33
CA TYR A 142 7.18 -7.19 21.53
C TYR A 142 8.55 -7.31 22.21
N LEU A 143 8.89 -6.42 23.15
CA LEU A 143 10.14 -6.48 23.90
C LEU A 143 9.97 -6.90 25.35
N LYS A 144 8.98 -6.36 26.06
CA LYS A 144 8.77 -6.65 27.50
C LYS A 144 7.94 -7.90 27.76
N ARG A 145 6.91 -8.13 26.96
CA ARG A 145 5.95 -9.24 27.15
C ARG A 145 5.67 -9.95 25.83
N PRO A 146 6.66 -10.59 25.19
CA PRO A 146 6.51 -11.23 23.89
C PRO A 146 5.52 -12.40 23.89
N GLU A 147 5.14 -12.91 25.05
CA GLU A 147 4.10 -13.93 25.20
C GLU A 147 2.66 -13.42 25.03
N LEU A 148 2.43 -12.10 25.21
CA LEU A 148 1.08 -11.53 25.10
C LEU A 148 0.49 -11.58 23.69
N PRO A 149 1.21 -11.23 22.62
CA PRO A 149 0.70 -11.36 21.25
C PRO A 149 0.22 -12.77 20.91
N GLU A 150 0.95 -13.81 21.37
CA GLU A 150 0.57 -15.22 21.16
C GLU A 150 -0.70 -15.59 21.92
N ARG A 151 -0.83 -15.13 23.15
CA ARG A 151 -2.05 -15.33 23.96
C ARG A 151 -3.26 -14.63 23.35
N ILE A 152 -3.07 -13.40 22.84
CA ILE A 152 -4.13 -12.66 22.14
C ILE A 152 -4.53 -13.38 20.87
N ALA A 153 -3.58 -13.83 20.06
CA ALA A 153 -3.84 -14.55 18.82
C ALA A 153 -4.60 -15.87 19.08
N THR A 154 -4.24 -16.61 20.12
CA THR A 154 -4.94 -17.83 20.53
C THR A 154 -6.35 -17.55 21.06
N ARG A 155 -6.51 -16.52 21.88
CA ARG A 155 -7.81 -16.13 22.43
C ARG A 155 -8.80 -15.71 21.34
N PHE A 156 -8.30 -15.01 20.32
CA PHE A 156 -9.08 -14.52 19.17
C PHE A 156 -8.76 -15.29 17.88
N ALA A 157 -8.57 -16.61 17.98
CA ALA A 157 -8.10 -17.45 16.88
C ALA A 157 -8.95 -17.34 15.59
N ARG A 158 -10.26 -17.17 15.70
CA ARG A 158 -11.15 -16.98 14.53
C ARG A 158 -10.87 -15.67 13.81
N LEU A 159 -10.75 -14.57 14.57
CA LEU A 159 -10.42 -13.25 14.03
C LEU A 159 -9.00 -13.23 13.48
N HIS A 160 -8.04 -13.82 14.20
CA HIS A 160 -6.66 -13.94 13.75
C HIS A 160 -6.58 -14.69 12.41
N ARG A 161 -7.29 -15.81 12.25
CA ARG A 161 -7.37 -16.56 10.99
C ARG A 161 -7.97 -15.75 9.86
N LEU A 162 -9.04 -14.98 10.13
CA LEU A 162 -9.65 -14.09 9.14
C LEU A 162 -8.66 -13.02 8.64
N LEU A 163 -7.91 -12.40 9.56
CA LEU A 163 -6.93 -11.37 9.25
C LEU A 163 -5.71 -11.94 8.52
N VAL A 164 -5.18 -13.09 8.95
CA VAL A 164 -4.05 -13.76 8.30
C VAL A 164 -4.39 -14.15 6.86
N ASN A 165 -5.63 -14.62 6.62
CA ASN A 165 -6.12 -14.93 5.29
C ASN A 165 -6.63 -13.70 4.52
N LYS A 166 -6.35 -12.48 5.00
CA LYS A 166 -6.71 -11.22 4.32
C LYS A 166 -8.20 -11.17 3.95
N TYR A 167 -9.06 -11.53 4.90
CA TYR A 167 -10.51 -11.64 4.72
C TYR A 167 -10.92 -12.58 3.57
N TYR A 168 -10.06 -13.47 3.12
CA TYR A 168 -10.21 -14.35 1.97
C TYR A 168 -10.39 -13.64 0.62
N PHE A 169 -10.13 -12.33 0.52
CA PHE A 169 -10.22 -11.61 -0.75
C PHE A 169 -9.18 -12.11 -1.76
N ASP A 170 -7.94 -12.35 -1.34
CA ASP A 170 -6.90 -12.88 -2.23
C ASP A 170 -7.30 -14.28 -2.74
N TRP A 171 -7.79 -15.15 -1.85
CA TRP A 171 -8.29 -16.46 -2.24
C TRP A 171 -9.42 -16.37 -3.27
N PHE A 172 -10.40 -15.48 -3.05
CA PHE A 172 -11.50 -15.26 -3.99
C PHE A 172 -10.99 -14.76 -5.35
N ASN A 173 -10.11 -13.76 -5.33
CA ASN A 173 -9.54 -13.21 -6.56
C ASN A 173 -8.74 -14.26 -7.36
N GLU A 174 -7.94 -15.08 -6.69
CA GLU A 174 -7.14 -16.11 -7.37
C GLU A 174 -7.97 -17.30 -7.85
N ASN A 175 -8.86 -17.82 -7.00
CA ASN A 175 -9.57 -19.08 -7.29
C ASN A 175 -10.89 -18.88 -8.04
N VAL A 176 -11.51 -17.71 -7.97
CA VAL A 176 -12.75 -17.42 -8.67
C VAL A 176 -12.51 -16.49 -9.85
N VAL A 177 -12.02 -15.28 -9.59
CA VAL A 177 -11.89 -14.26 -10.65
C VAL A 177 -10.80 -14.65 -11.65
N ALA A 178 -9.58 -14.82 -11.19
CA ALA A 178 -8.45 -15.13 -12.09
C ALA A 178 -8.57 -16.52 -12.73
N ALA A 179 -9.10 -17.51 -12.00
CA ALA A 179 -9.38 -18.82 -12.56
C ALA A 179 -10.48 -18.76 -13.64
N GLY A 180 -11.54 -17.98 -13.40
CA GLY A 180 -12.61 -17.75 -14.39
C GLY A 180 -12.10 -17.07 -15.64
N VAL A 181 -11.31 -16.00 -15.50
CA VAL A 181 -10.70 -15.27 -16.63
C VAL A 181 -9.74 -16.19 -17.43
N ARG A 182 -8.89 -16.96 -16.74
CA ARG A 182 -8.01 -17.95 -17.41
C ARG A 182 -8.81 -19.01 -18.15
N GLY A 183 -9.88 -19.53 -17.52
CA GLY A 183 -10.76 -20.52 -18.16
C GLY A 183 -11.44 -19.95 -19.40
N PHE A 184 -11.95 -18.74 -19.33
CA PHE A 184 -12.55 -18.04 -20.46
C PHE A 184 -11.51 -17.79 -21.58
N GLY A 185 -10.33 -17.27 -21.25
CA GLY A 185 -9.25 -17.06 -22.21
C GLY A 185 -8.80 -18.37 -22.89
N THR A 186 -8.67 -19.46 -22.13
CA THR A 186 -8.37 -20.77 -22.69
C THR A 186 -9.49 -21.28 -23.62
N GLY A 187 -10.74 -21.02 -23.25
CA GLY A 187 -11.88 -21.35 -24.09
C GLY A 187 -11.89 -20.60 -25.43
N LEU A 188 -11.62 -19.29 -25.40
CA LEU A 188 -11.49 -18.47 -26.60
C LEU A 188 -10.32 -18.95 -27.48
N TRP A 189 -9.17 -19.19 -26.87
CA TRP A 189 -8.00 -19.70 -27.61
C TRP A 189 -8.30 -21.04 -28.29
N LYS A 190 -8.73 -22.06 -27.55
CA LYS A 190 -8.95 -23.41 -28.12
C LYS A 190 -10.09 -23.48 -29.13
N ARG A 191 -11.20 -22.78 -28.87
CA ARG A 191 -12.36 -22.81 -29.74
C ARG A 191 -12.32 -21.75 -30.83
N GLY A 192 -11.88 -20.53 -30.51
CA GLY A 192 -11.76 -19.43 -31.47
C GLY A 192 -10.55 -19.60 -32.37
N ASP A 193 -9.36 -19.53 -31.80
CA ASP A 193 -8.13 -19.52 -32.60
C ASP A 193 -7.82 -20.90 -33.20
N GLU A 194 -7.69 -21.94 -32.37
CA GLU A 194 -7.28 -23.26 -32.86
C GLU A 194 -8.36 -23.94 -33.73
N ALA A 195 -9.62 -23.99 -33.26
CA ALA A 195 -10.64 -24.75 -34.00
C ALA A 195 -11.21 -23.96 -35.18
N VAL A 196 -11.59 -22.68 -34.99
CA VAL A 196 -12.26 -21.90 -36.03
C VAL A 196 -11.25 -21.27 -36.96
N ILE A 197 -10.30 -20.49 -36.46
CA ILE A 197 -9.36 -19.76 -37.31
C ILE A 197 -8.38 -20.73 -37.97
N ASP A 198 -7.60 -21.45 -37.22
CA ASP A 198 -6.56 -22.33 -37.75
C ASP A 198 -7.15 -23.61 -38.36
N GLY A 199 -8.07 -24.27 -37.70
CA GLY A 199 -8.65 -25.52 -38.11
C GLY A 199 -9.58 -25.44 -39.28
N PHE A 200 -10.59 -24.58 -39.18
CA PHE A 200 -11.62 -24.45 -40.20
C PHE A 200 -11.26 -23.47 -41.31
N LEU A 201 -10.90 -22.21 -40.97
CA LEU A 201 -10.62 -21.20 -41.97
C LEU A 201 -9.30 -21.44 -42.72
N VAL A 202 -8.19 -21.57 -42.03
CA VAL A 202 -6.86 -21.69 -42.65
C VAL A 202 -6.66 -23.09 -43.21
N ASN A 203 -6.63 -24.12 -42.34
CA ASN A 203 -6.38 -25.48 -42.77
C ASN A 203 -7.53 -26.12 -43.54
N GLY A 204 -8.79 -25.69 -43.27
CA GLY A 204 -9.97 -26.15 -44.00
C GLY A 204 -9.98 -25.66 -45.46
N THR A 205 -9.66 -24.43 -45.71
CA THR A 205 -9.54 -23.86 -47.09
C THR A 205 -8.39 -24.54 -47.83
N ALA A 206 -7.24 -24.72 -47.19
CA ALA A 206 -6.10 -25.45 -47.81
C ALA A 206 -6.48 -26.88 -48.20
N ARG A 207 -7.21 -27.60 -47.34
CA ARG A 207 -7.70 -28.96 -47.64
C ARG A 207 -8.72 -28.96 -48.77
N ALA A 208 -9.63 -27.99 -48.81
CA ALA A 208 -10.62 -27.85 -49.88
C ALA A 208 -9.95 -27.63 -51.24
N ILE A 209 -8.95 -26.74 -51.29
CA ILE A 209 -8.18 -26.47 -52.51
C ILE A 209 -7.41 -27.73 -52.92
N GLY A 210 -6.80 -28.42 -52.01
CA GLY A 210 -6.09 -29.70 -52.26
C GLY A 210 -7.00 -30.77 -52.79
N ALA A 211 -8.22 -30.91 -52.27
CA ALA A 211 -9.23 -31.86 -52.74
C ALA A 211 -9.70 -31.50 -54.15
N LEU A 212 -9.90 -30.21 -54.43
CA LEU A 212 -10.28 -29.71 -55.77
C LEU A 212 -9.16 -30.02 -56.81
N ALA A 213 -7.92 -29.75 -56.45
CA ALA A 213 -6.75 -30.08 -57.28
C ALA A 213 -6.63 -31.57 -57.57
N ALA A 214 -6.89 -32.43 -56.56
CA ALA A 214 -6.91 -33.88 -56.72
C ALA A 214 -8.04 -34.34 -57.67
N ALA A 215 -9.25 -33.78 -57.55
CA ALA A 215 -10.36 -34.09 -58.42
C ALA A 215 -10.09 -33.68 -59.89
N VAL A 216 -9.52 -32.49 -60.10
CA VAL A 216 -9.12 -32.05 -61.46
C VAL A 216 -8.06 -32.95 -62.06
N ARG A 217 -7.12 -33.45 -61.28
CA ARG A 217 -6.09 -34.39 -61.77
C ARG A 217 -6.66 -35.74 -62.21
N HIS A 218 -7.76 -36.19 -61.64
CA HIS A 218 -8.45 -37.41 -62.08
C HIS A 218 -9.28 -37.24 -63.36
N LEU A 219 -9.55 -36.00 -63.76
CA LEU A 219 -10.28 -35.71 -65.01
C LEU A 219 -9.37 -35.54 -66.24
N GLN A 220 -8.05 -35.50 -66.03
CA GLN A 220 -7.02 -35.60 -67.06
C GLN A 220 -6.61 -37.03 -67.33
#